data_aae9c66b1750cd46b44e7f87fa64aa36
#
_entry.id   aae9c66b1750cd46b44e7f87fa64aa36
#
_cell.length_a   1.000
_cell.length_b   1.000
_cell.length_c   1.000
_cell.angle_alpha   90.00
_cell.angle_beta   90.00
_cell.angle_gamma   90.00
#
_symmetry.space_group_name_H-M   'P 1'
#
loop_
_entity.id
_entity.type
_entity.pdbx_description
1 polymer ?
#
loop_
_entity_poly.entity_id
_entity_poly.type
_entity_poly.pdbx_seq_one_letter_code
_entity_poly.pdbx_strand_id
1 'polypeptide(L)'
;FDLGNRIEDQVVDRLKQMENIKVSALDKDGKQYRCSFLAGHFAGSTDGVVKNVDPKNPEEVMLLEVKSANNNRFNELQQGESYEQWSSNYAIQIQCYMAALNLSRTLVVVYNKNDSGLYTEIIDIREGVLDEMKQKARQIILARTPPESPYSSTDYRIKKFMSAKEQAVYNLEQLPDNVNCRNCKHSEPILEGDGGWRCNKFNKPIDEAKQRAGCEQHIWLS
;
A
#
# COMPACT_ATOMS: atom_id res chain seq x y z
N PHE A 1 6.72 -0.79 12.71
CA PHE A 1 6.57 0.39 11.84
C PHE A 1 7.69 1.42 12.08
N ASP A 2 8.00 1.84 13.32
CA ASP A 2 9.04 2.87 13.61
C ASP A 2 10.43 2.54 13.05
N LEU A 3 10.86 1.27 13.09
CA LEU A 3 12.14 0.87 12.52
C LEU A 3 12.15 1.01 10.98
N GLY A 4 11.03 0.73 10.32
CA GLY A 4 10.90 0.90 8.87
C GLY A 4 11.09 2.36 8.46
N ASN A 5 10.38 3.26 9.12
CA ASN A 5 10.45 4.71 8.86
C ASN A 5 11.87 5.26 9.09
N ARG A 6 12.54 4.84 10.18
CA ARG A 6 13.93 5.25 10.45
C ARG A 6 14.92 4.77 9.39
N ILE A 7 14.70 3.57 8.86
CA ILE A 7 15.55 3.02 7.77
C ILE A 7 15.30 3.80 6.48
N GLU A 8 14.05 4.11 6.16
CA GLU A 8 13.68 4.94 5.03
C GLU A 8 14.39 6.30 5.10
N ASP A 9 14.25 7.03 6.22
CA ASP A 9 14.95 8.30 6.45
C ASP A 9 16.46 8.16 6.28
N GLN A 10 17.06 7.11 6.84
CA GLN A 10 18.49 6.84 6.75
C GLN A 10 18.95 6.60 5.30
N VAL A 11 18.18 5.85 4.51
CA VAL A 11 18.49 5.60 3.10
C VAL A 11 18.34 6.87 2.28
N VAL A 12 17.26 7.62 2.48
CA VAL A 12 17.02 8.91 1.84
C VAL A 12 18.17 9.90 2.12
N ASP A 13 18.61 10.00 3.37
CA ASP A 13 19.72 10.89 3.75
C ASP A 13 21.04 10.44 3.14
N ARG A 14 21.32 9.14 3.05
CA ARG A 14 22.49 8.63 2.33
C ARG A 14 22.47 8.97 0.84
N LEU A 15 21.31 8.81 0.19
CA LEU A 15 21.16 9.18 -1.22
C LEU A 15 21.37 10.69 -1.45
N LYS A 16 20.85 11.54 -0.55
CA LYS A 16 21.07 13.00 -0.61
C LYS A 16 22.54 13.42 -0.45
N GLN A 17 23.36 12.61 0.24
CA GLN A 17 24.79 12.87 0.40
C GLN A 17 25.62 12.50 -0.84
N MET A 18 25.04 11.74 -1.79
CA MET A 18 25.72 11.43 -3.04
C MET A 18 25.69 12.65 -3.97
N GLU A 19 26.87 13.13 -4.39
CA GLU A 19 27.03 14.39 -5.14
C GLU A 19 26.17 14.47 -6.40
N ASN A 20 25.90 13.34 -7.04
CA ASN A 20 25.19 13.30 -8.31
C ASN A 20 23.70 12.97 -8.20
N ILE A 21 23.21 12.49 -7.07
CA ILE A 21 21.81 12.06 -6.90
C ILE A 21 21.00 13.16 -6.22
N LYS A 22 19.85 13.51 -6.79
CA LYS A 22 18.93 14.48 -6.21
C LYS A 22 17.65 13.76 -5.75
N VAL A 23 17.39 13.74 -4.45
CA VAL A 23 16.21 13.11 -3.85
C VAL A 23 15.24 14.16 -3.34
N SER A 24 13.96 14.00 -3.67
CA SER A 24 12.85 14.73 -3.06
C SER A 24 11.87 13.74 -2.43
N ALA A 25 11.91 13.62 -1.11
CA ALA A 25 10.99 12.78 -0.35
C ALA A 25 9.62 13.46 -0.13
N LEU A 26 9.57 14.77 -0.25
CA LEU A 26 8.38 15.57 -0.02
C LEU A 26 8.05 16.43 -1.25
N ASP A 27 6.77 16.70 -1.44
CA ASP A 27 6.29 17.63 -2.45
C ASP A 27 6.58 19.11 -2.08
N LYS A 28 6.12 20.04 -2.91
CA LYS A 28 6.28 21.49 -2.69
C LYS A 28 5.62 22.01 -1.41
N ASP A 29 4.66 21.28 -0.87
CA ASP A 29 3.91 21.64 0.33
C ASP A 29 4.47 20.94 1.59
N GLY A 30 5.61 20.25 1.47
CA GLY A 30 6.27 19.53 2.55
C GLY A 30 5.56 18.23 2.97
N LYS A 31 4.77 17.65 2.08
CA LYS A 31 4.04 16.39 2.32
C LYS A 31 4.60 15.28 1.44
N GLN A 32 4.46 14.03 1.88
CA GLN A 32 4.76 12.89 1.02
C GLN A 32 3.93 12.92 -0.26
N TYR A 33 4.53 12.55 -1.39
CA TYR A 33 3.80 12.38 -2.65
C TYR A 33 2.71 11.33 -2.45
N ARG A 34 1.48 11.71 -2.72
CA ARG A 34 0.31 10.88 -2.50
C ARG A 34 -0.43 10.59 -3.80
N CYS A 35 -0.75 9.31 -3.98
CA CYS A 35 -1.63 8.85 -5.05
C CYS A 35 -2.99 8.53 -4.44
N SER A 36 -4.07 8.96 -5.11
CA SER A 36 -5.43 8.77 -4.62
C SER A 36 -6.40 8.53 -5.78
N PHE A 37 -7.17 7.46 -5.66
CA PHE A 37 -8.14 7.00 -6.65
C PHE A 37 -9.45 6.63 -5.97
N LEU A 38 -10.52 6.47 -6.75
CA LEU A 38 -11.85 6.07 -6.27
C LEU A 38 -12.30 6.96 -5.09
N ALA A 39 -12.16 8.27 -5.27
CA ALA A 39 -12.47 9.29 -4.26
C ALA A 39 -11.81 9.03 -2.88
N GLY A 40 -10.54 8.62 -2.88
CA GLY A 40 -9.75 8.39 -1.67
C GLY A 40 -9.86 7.00 -1.07
N HIS A 41 -10.73 6.13 -1.59
CA HIS A 41 -10.87 4.75 -1.08
C HIS A 41 -9.71 3.84 -1.50
N PHE A 42 -8.98 4.18 -2.55
CA PHE A 42 -7.75 3.51 -2.99
C PHE A 42 -6.64 4.55 -3.05
N ALA A 43 -5.75 4.56 -2.08
CA ALA A 43 -4.72 5.57 -1.96
C ALA A 43 -3.43 5.01 -1.33
N GLY A 44 -2.33 5.72 -1.54
CA GLY A 44 -1.03 5.41 -0.94
C GLY A 44 -0.09 6.60 -1.02
N SER A 45 1.01 6.53 -0.30
CA SER A 45 2.10 7.51 -0.34
C SER A 45 3.37 6.83 -0.82
N THR A 46 4.25 7.58 -1.47
CA THR A 46 5.54 7.11 -1.96
C THR A 46 6.66 7.58 -1.05
N ASP A 47 7.81 6.93 -1.09
CA ASP A 47 8.99 7.33 -0.33
C ASP A 47 9.70 8.53 -0.98
N GLY A 48 9.31 8.89 -2.21
CA GLY A 48 9.78 10.08 -2.89
C GLY A 48 10.05 9.89 -4.38
N VAL A 49 10.80 10.85 -4.93
CA VAL A 49 11.30 10.80 -6.30
C VAL A 49 12.79 11.10 -6.31
N VAL A 50 13.48 10.61 -7.33
CA VAL A 50 14.93 10.75 -7.48
C VAL A 50 15.29 11.12 -8.91
N LYS A 51 16.33 11.93 -9.07
CA LYS A 51 16.92 12.31 -10.36
C LYS A 51 18.41 11.99 -10.42
N ASN A 52 18.92 11.98 -11.65
CA ASN A 52 20.35 11.78 -11.94
C ASN A 52 20.87 10.41 -11.48
N VAL A 53 20.01 9.40 -11.54
CA VAL A 53 20.35 8.00 -11.26
C VAL A 53 20.98 7.36 -12.49
N ASP A 54 20.41 7.62 -13.67
CA ASP A 54 20.93 7.12 -14.95
C ASP A 54 21.81 8.19 -15.61
N PRO A 55 23.14 7.96 -15.72
CA PRO A 55 24.04 8.93 -16.37
C PRO A 55 23.69 9.23 -17.82
N LYS A 56 22.97 8.33 -18.51
CA LYS A 56 22.52 8.54 -19.89
C LYS A 56 21.29 9.44 -19.98
N ASN A 57 20.53 9.53 -18.88
CA ASN A 57 19.32 10.35 -18.79
C ASN A 57 19.23 11.06 -17.42
N PRO A 58 20.13 12.01 -17.14
CA PRO A 58 20.27 12.64 -15.81
C PRO A 58 19.03 13.45 -15.38
N GLU A 59 18.24 13.95 -16.33
CA GLU A 59 17.04 14.73 -16.03
C GLU A 59 15.80 13.86 -15.78
N GLU A 60 15.88 12.55 -16.00
CA GLU A 60 14.77 11.67 -15.72
C GLU A 60 14.43 11.65 -14.24
N VAL A 61 13.15 11.80 -13.97
CA VAL A 61 12.61 11.62 -12.62
C VAL A 61 12.12 10.19 -12.48
N MET A 62 12.69 9.47 -11.53
CA MET A 62 12.25 8.11 -11.18
C MET A 62 11.51 8.14 -9.84
N LEU A 63 10.59 7.22 -9.64
CA LEU A 63 10.04 6.92 -8.32
C LEU A 63 11.17 6.39 -7.43
N LEU A 64 11.18 6.75 -6.16
CA LEU A 64 12.01 6.13 -5.13
C LEU A 64 11.15 5.21 -4.27
N GLU A 65 11.59 3.97 -4.11
CA GLU A 65 10.98 3.01 -3.20
C GLU A 65 12.05 2.40 -2.29
N VAL A 66 11.85 2.50 -0.98
CA VAL A 66 12.79 2.00 0.03
C VAL A 66 12.16 0.86 0.80
N LYS A 67 12.82 -0.26 0.89
CA LYS A 67 12.40 -1.40 1.70
C LYS A 67 13.54 -1.87 2.60
N SER A 68 13.18 -2.57 3.66
CA SER A 68 14.17 -3.20 4.52
C SER A 68 13.91 -4.70 4.65
N ALA A 69 14.98 -5.47 4.70
CA ALA A 69 14.95 -6.93 4.80
C ALA A 69 15.91 -7.44 5.88
N ASN A 70 15.66 -8.64 6.40
CA ASN A 70 16.66 -9.40 7.14
C ASN A 70 17.62 -10.11 6.17
N ASN A 71 18.72 -10.68 6.68
CA ASN A 71 19.70 -11.38 5.85
C ASN A 71 19.09 -12.41 4.89
N ASN A 72 18.17 -13.25 5.38
CA ASN A 72 17.62 -14.33 4.54
C ASN A 72 16.90 -13.75 3.31
N ARG A 73 16.00 -12.80 3.53
CA ARG A 73 15.25 -12.15 2.45
C ARG A 73 16.14 -11.27 1.58
N PHE A 74 17.16 -10.62 2.15
CA PHE A 74 18.11 -9.80 1.39
C PHE A 74 18.99 -10.66 0.48
N ASN A 75 19.43 -11.84 0.97
CA ASN A 75 20.26 -12.75 0.20
C ASN A 75 19.56 -13.33 -1.03
N GLU A 76 18.23 -13.45 -1.02
CA GLU A 76 17.46 -13.87 -2.20
C GLU A 76 17.70 -12.89 -3.38
N LEU A 77 17.66 -11.58 -3.12
CA LEU A 77 18.00 -10.55 -4.11
C LEU A 77 19.47 -10.62 -4.56
N GLN A 78 20.41 -10.87 -3.61
CA GLN A 78 21.83 -11.02 -3.95
C GLN A 78 22.11 -12.28 -4.79
N GLN A 79 21.27 -13.31 -4.68
CA GLN A 79 21.37 -14.54 -5.44
C GLN A 79 20.69 -14.47 -6.82
N GLY A 80 20.13 -13.31 -7.18
CA GLY A 80 19.61 -13.04 -8.51
C GLY A 80 18.10 -13.07 -8.64
N GLU A 81 17.34 -13.15 -7.54
CA GLU A 81 15.91 -12.86 -7.61
C GLU A 81 15.72 -11.39 -8.00
N SER A 82 14.80 -11.13 -8.92
CA SER A 82 14.35 -9.77 -9.19
C SER A 82 13.44 -9.28 -8.05
N TYR A 83 13.35 -7.96 -7.88
CA TYR A 83 12.44 -7.38 -6.89
C TYR A 83 10.99 -7.84 -7.06
N GLU A 84 10.55 -8.06 -8.28
CA GLU A 84 9.21 -8.59 -8.58
C GLU A 84 9.01 -10.03 -8.07
N GLN A 85 10.00 -10.90 -8.24
CA GLN A 85 9.97 -12.26 -7.70
C GLN A 85 10.04 -12.24 -6.18
N TRP A 86 10.91 -11.40 -5.64
CA TRP A 86 11.10 -11.21 -4.20
C TRP A 86 9.83 -10.74 -3.50
N SER A 87 9.05 -9.83 -4.10
CA SER A 87 7.77 -9.38 -3.55
C SER A 87 6.84 -8.81 -4.62
N SER A 88 5.97 -9.66 -5.14
CA SER A 88 4.96 -9.26 -6.14
C SER A 88 4.04 -8.15 -5.65
N ASN A 89 3.71 -8.10 -4.36
CA ASN A 89 2.85 -7.04 -3.80
C ASN A 89 3.53 -5.67 -3.86
N TYR A 90 4.81 -5.59 -3.51
CA TYR A 90 5.56 -4.34 -3.61
C TYR A 90 5.81 -3.94 -5.07
N ALA A 91 6.05 -4.92 -5.95
CA ALA A 91 6.16 -4.67 -7.38
C ALA A 91 4.88 -4.07 -7.96
N ILE A 92 3.71 -4.59 -7.62
CA ILE A 92 2.41 -4.01 -8.03
C ILE A 92 2.23 -2.61 -7.44
N GLN A 93 2.62 -2.38 -6.19
CA GLN A 93 2.53 -1.07 -5.53
C GLN A 93 3.29 0.00 -6.32
N ILE A 94 4.57 -0.26 -6.67
CA ILE A 94 5.37 0.72 -7.42
C ILE A 94 4.84 0.95 -8.83
N GLN A 95 4.26 -0.06 -9.49
CA GLN A 95 3.59 0.11 -10.77
C GLN A 95 2.40 1.09 -10.69
N CYS A 96 1.59 0.95 -9.63
CA CYS A 96 0.48 1.88 -9.40
C CYS A 96 0.99 3.30 -9.13
N TYR A 97 2.08 3.46 -8.38
CA TYR A 97 2.65 4.77 -8.09
C TYR A 97 3.28 5.42 -9.32
N MET A 98 4.05 4.67 -10.12
CA MET A 98 4.59 5.17 -11.38
C MET A 98 3.50 5.68 -12.30
N ALA A 99 2.45 4.87 -12.52
CA ALA A 99 1.32 5.27 -13.36
C ALA A 99 0.58 6.50 -12.82
N ALA A 100 0.41 6.60 -11.49
CA ALA A 100 -0.25 7.73 -10.85
C ALA A 100 0.52 9.04 -10.98
N LEU A 101 1.86 8.97 -10.92
CA LEU A 101 2.76 10.12 -10.98
C LEU A 101 3.28 10.39 -12.40
N ASN A 102 2.84 9.60 -13.39
CA ASN A 102 3.31 9.67 -14.77
C ASN A 102 4.84 9.51 -14.88
N LEU A 103 5.39 8.54 -14.15
CA LEU A 103 6.81 8.18 -14.14
C LEU A 103 7.01 6.87 -14.89
N SER A 104 8.16 6.74 -15.55
CA SER A 104 8.48 5.57 -16.39
C SER A 104 9.27 4.51 -15.64
N ARG A 105 10.03 4.92 -14.61
CA ARG A 105 10.95 4.03 -13.88
C ARG A 105 10.90 4.27 -12.37
N THR A 106 11.27 3.24 -11.63
CA THR A 106 11.46 3.27 -10.17
C THR A 106 12.89 2.88 -9.84
N LEU A 107 13.56 3.63 -8.99
CA LEU A 107 14.73 3.16 -8.24
C LEU A 107 14.24 2.47 -6.97
N VAL A 108 14.40 1.16 -6.89
CA VAL A 108 14.19 0.39 -5.66
C VAL A 108 15.49 0.33 -4.88
N VAL A 109 15.42 0.57 -3.56
CA VAL A 109 16.54 0.40 -2.63
C VAL A 109 16.10 -0.52 -1.50
N VAL A 110 16.74 -1.67 -1.35
CA VAL A 110 16.47 -2.59 -0.23
C VAL A 110 17.65 -2.55 0.74
N TYR A 111 17.35 -2.22 1.99
CA TYR A 111 18.33 -2.12 3.08
C TYR A 111 18.37 -3.43 3.89
N ASN A 112 19.56 -4.00 4.05
CA ASN A 112 19.77 -5.14 4.95
C ASN A 112 19.88 -4.66 6.40
N LYS A 113 18.92 -5.07 7.25
CA LYS A 113 18.88 -4.68 8.67
C LYS A 113 20.01 -5.27 9.52
N ASN A 114 20.73 -6.27 9.04
CA ASN A 114 21.74 -6.97 9.80
C ASN A 114 23.16 -6.40 9.61
N ASP A 115 23.48 -5.94 8.40
CA ASP A 115 24.83 -5.47 8.04
C ASP A 115 24.86 -4.10 7.35
N SER A 116 23.69 -3.48 7.16
CA SER A 116 23.55 -2.18 6.47
C SER A 116 23.86 -2.25 4.97
N GLY A 117 23.93 -3.42 4.36
CA GLY A 117 24.08 -3.60 2.92
C GLY A 117 22.91 -3.01 2.15
N LEU A 118 23.16 -2.59 0.92
CA LEU A 118 22.16 -2.06 0.00
C LEU A 118 22.09 -2.92 -1.25
N TYR A 119 20.88 -3.21 -1.69
CA TYR A 119 20.55 -3.71 -3.01
C TYR A 119 19.81 -2.61 -3.76
N THR A 120 20.08 -2.45 -5.06
CA THR A 120 19.38 -1.49 -5.90
C THR A 120 18.97 -2.13 -7.20
N GLU A 121 17.76 -1.79 -7.68
CA GLU A 121 17.24 -2.23 -8.97
C GLU A 121 16.42 -1.10 -9.59
N ILE A 122 16.55 -0.93 -10.92
CA ILE A 122 15.70 -0.01 -11.68
C ILE A 122 14.62 -0.85 -12.37
N ILE A 123 13.37 -0.47 -12.15
CA ILE A 123 12.21 -1.20 -12.65
C ILE A 123 11.42 -0.28 -13.58
N ASP A 124 11.14 -0.77 -14.77
CA ASP A 124 10.33 -0.06 -15.76
C ASP A 124 8.82 -0.21 -15.48
N ILE A 125 8.06 0.80 -15.91
CA ILE A 125 6.61 0.76 -15.82
C ILE A 125 6.02 -0.31 -16.75
N ARG A 126 4.97 -0.97 -16.28
CA ARG A 126 4.11 -1.86 -17.07
C ARG A 126 2.75 -1.20 -17.25
N GLU A 127 2.31 -1.09 -18.48
CA GLU A 127 1.00 -0.53 -18.80
C GLU A 127 -0.14 -1.41 -18.26
N GLY A 128 -1.26 -0.78 -17.92
CA GLY A 128 -2.49 -1.47 -17.52
C GLY A 128 -2.58 -1.88 -16.05
N VAL A 129 -1.47 -2.03 -15.33
CA VAL A 129 -1.48 -2.50 -13.93
C VAL A 129 -2.32 -1.61 -13.01
N LEU A 130 -2.23 -0.29 -13.15
CA LEU A 130 -3.06 0.62 -12.33
C LEU A 130 -4.55 0.42 -12.59
N ASP A 131 -4.96 0.24 -13.84
CA ASP A 131 -6.39 0.10 -14.17
C ASP A 131 -6.94 -1.24 -13.67
N GLU A 132 -6.17 -2.32 -13.77
CA GLU A 132 -6.51 -3.60 -13.14
C GLU A 132 -6.68 -3.44 -11.62
N MET A 133 -5.76 -2.74 -10.96
CA MET A 133 -5.83 -2.53 -9.52
C MET A 133 -6.97 -1.62 -9.10
N LYS A 134 -7.31 -0.58 -9.88
CA LYS A 134 -8.52 0.23 -9.67
C LYS A 134 -9.79 -0.62 -9.79
N GLN A 135 -9.86 -1.48 -10.80
CA GLN A 135 -10.99 -2.37 -10.98
C GLN A 135 -11.15 -3.33 -9.80
N LYS A 136 -10.06 -3.97 -9.37
CA LYS A 136 -10.03 -4.85 -8.20
C LYS A 136 -10.42 -4.10 -6.92
N ALA A 137 -9.86 -2.92 -6.70
CA ALA A 137 -10.20 -2.09 -5.55
C ALA A 137 -11.68 -1.71 -5.54
N ARG A 138 -12.24 -1.31 -6.69
CA ARG A 138 -13.66 -1.02 -6.84
C ARG A 138 -14.54 -2.22 -6.47
N GLN A 139 -14.19 -3.41 -6.93
CA GLN A 139 -14.91 -4.63 -6.59
C GLN A 139 -14.90 -4.88 -5.08
N ILE A 140 -13.75 -4.74 -4.42
CA ILE A 140 -13.59 -4.93 -2.98
C ILE A 140 -14.39 -3.88 -2.19
N ILE A 141 -14.29 -2.60 -2.58
CA ILE A 141 -14.96 -1.48 -1.90
C ILE A 141 -16.49 -1.62 -1.97
N LEU A 142 -17.01 -2.11 -3.10
CA LEU A 142 -18.44 -2.28 -3.33
C LEU A 142 -18.95 -3.66 -2.86
N ALA A 143 -18.08 -4.58 -2.48
CA ALA A 143 -18.48 -5.91 -2.05
C ALA A 143 -19.38 -5.85 -0.80
N ARG A 144 -20.45 -6.61 -0.83
CA ARG A 144 -21.40 -6.76 0.30
C ARG A 144 -21.13 -8.01 1.13
N THR A 145 -20.37 -8.92 0.58
CA THR A 145 -19.88 -10.13 1.25
C THR A 145 -18.36 -10.13 1.21
N PRO A 146 -17.67 -10.69 2.20
CA PRO A 146 -16.22 -10.87 2.13
C PRO A 146 -15.83 -11.62 0.85
N PRO A 147 -14.70 -11.25 0.22
CA PRO A 147 -14.16 -12.03 -0.88
C PRO A 147 -13.80 -13.45 -0.40
N GLU A 148 -13.72 -14.38 -1.35
CA GLU A 148 -13.23 -15.72 -1.03
C GLU A 148 -11.85 -15.66 -0.38
N SER A 149 -11.67 -16.44 0.66
CA SER A 149 -10.42 -16.47 1.44
C SER A 149 -9.27 -17.02 0.58
N PRO A 150 -8.14 -16.29 0.48
CA PRO A 150 -6.98 -16.75 -0.30
C PRO A 150 -6.22 -17.90 0.38
N TYR A 151 -6.49 -18.16 1.65
CA TYR A 151 -5.80 -19.19 2.43
C TYR A 151 -6.79 -20.16 3.06
N SER A 152 -6.42 -21.42 3.14
CA SER A 152 -7.19 -22.40 3.92
C SER A 152 -7.10 -22.08 5.42
N SER A 153 -8.10 -22.50 6.19
CA SER A 153 -8.12 -22.38 7.67
C SER A 153 -6.92 -23.06 8.36
N THR A 154 -6.27 -23.99 7.66
CA THR A 154 -5.10 -24.73 8.16
C THR A 154 -3.77 -24.08 7.79
N ASP A 155 -3.78 -23.01 6.97
CA ASP A 155 -2.56 -22.33 6.54
C ASP A 155 -1.77 -21.81 7.76
N TYR A 156 -0.45 -21.95 7.71
CA TYR A 156 0.42 -21.54 8.82
C TYR A 156 0.32 -20.04 9.13
N ARG A 157 0.02 -19.21 8.12
CA ARG A 157 -0.15 -17.76 8.28
C ARG A 157 -1.35 -17.44 9.15
N ILE A 158 -2.46 -18.16 8.96
CA ILE A 158 -3.65 -18.04 9.80
C ILE A 158 -3.32 -18.45 11.23
N LYS A 159 -2.71 -19.65 11.42
CA LYS A 159 -2.42 -20.19 12.75
C LYS A 159 -1.37 -19.42 13.52
N LYS A 160 -0.36 -18.86 12.84
CA LYS A 160 0.78 -18.21 13.49
C LYS A 160 0.54 -16.73 13.80
N PHE A 161 -0.17 -16.02 12.92
CA PHE A 161 -0.28 -14.57 12.99
C PHE A 161 -1.64 -14.06 13.42
N MET A 162 -2.66 -14.91 13.48
CA MET A 162 -4.00 -14.55 13.94
C MET A 162 -4.28 -15.14 15.33
N SER A 163 -4.87 -14.37 16.22
CA SER A 163 -5.44 -14.85 17.47
C SER A 163 -6.59 -15.82 17.20
N ALA A 164 -6.97 -16.63 18.19
CA ALA A 164 -8.11 -17.55 18.06
C ALA A 164 -9.39 -16.84 17.63
N LYS A 165 -9.61 -15.60 18.11
CA LYS A 165 -10.76 -14.78 17.75
C LYS A 165 -10.71 -14.31 16.30
N GLU A 166 -9.56 -13.84 15.83
CA GLU A 166 -9.38 -13.45 14.43
C GLU A 166 -9.52 -14.65 13.49
N GLN A 167 -9.04 -15.84 13.90
CA GLN A 167 -9.26 -17.08 13.16
C GLN A 167 -10.74 -17.42 13.03
N ALA A 168 -11.51 -17.30 14.12
CA ALA A 168 -12.96 -17.56 14.10
C ALA A 168 -13.71 -16.56 13.19
N VAL A 169 -13.31 -15.28 13.18
CA VAL A 169 -13.83 -14.27 12.23
C VAL A 169 -13.45 -14.63 10.80
N TYR A 170 -12.19 -15.00 10.56
CA TYR A 170 -11.69 -15.38 9.25
C TYR A 170 -12.42 -16.59 8.66
N ASN A 171 -12.75 -17.57 9.52
CA ASN A 171 -13.49 -18.78 9.16
C ASN A 171 -15.02 -18.57 9.10
N LEU A 172 -15.50 -17.35 9.30
CA LEU A 172 -16.93 -17.02 9.38
C LEU A 172 -17.68 -17.73 10.51
N GLU A 173 -17.00 -18.19 11.56
CA GLU A 173 -17.57 -18.83 12.74
C GLU A 173 -18.16 -17.81 13.72
N GLN A 174 -17.68 -16.57 13.67
CA GLN A 174 -18.20 -15.44 14.44
C GLN A 174 -18.11 -14.12 13.69
N LEU A 175 -18.87 -13.12 14.11
CA LEU A 175 -18.77 -11.76 13.60
C LEU A 175 -17.64 -10.98 14.30
N PRO A 176 -17.01 -9.99 13.63
CA PRO A 176 -16.06 -9.10 14.29
C PRO A 176 -16.70 -8.33 15.43
N ASP A 177 -15.97 -8.02 16.50
CA ASP A 177 -16.53 -7.22 17.61
C ASP A 177 -16.73 -5.74 17.28
N ASN A 178 -16.01 -5.29 16.29
CA ASN A 178 -15.89 -3.88 16.02
C ASN A 178 -17.06 -3.42 15.11
N VAL A 179 -18.18 -3.10 15.71
CA VAL A 179 -19.31 -2.46 15.05
C VAL A 179 -18.91 -1.09 14.54
N ASN A 180 -19.00 -0.89 13.22
CA ASN A 180 -18.74 0.40 12.59
C ASN A 180 -19.57 0.56 11.31
N CYS A 181 -19.63 1.77 10.75
CA CYS A 181 -20.45 1.98 9.56
C CYS A 181 -19.90 1.27 8.32
N ARG A 182 -18.60 0.98 8.23
CA ARG A 182 -18.01 0.34 7.05
C ARG A 182 -18.40 -1.13 6.90
N ASN A 183 -18.78 -1.78 8.00
CA ASN A 183 -19.31 -3.15 8.00
C ASN A 183 -20.82 -3.20 8.21
N CYS A 184 -21.51 -2.09 7.95
CA CYS A 184 -22.97 -1.97 8.11
C CYS A 184 -23.69 -2.11 6.77
N LYS A 185 -24.76 -2.91 6.73
CA LYS A 185 -25.64 -3.09 5.57
C LYS A 185 -26.22 -1.78 5.00
N HIS A 186 -26.40 -0.76 5.86
CA HIS A 186 -26.97 0.51 5.47
C HIS A 186 -25.95 1.52 4.92
N SER A 187 -24.68 1.19 4.92
CA SER A 187 -23.63 2.11 4.52
C SER A 187 -23.16 1.81 3.10
N GLU A 188 -22.93 2.87 2.35
CA GLU A 188 -22.40 2.81 0.98
C GLU A 188 -21.21 3.72 0.82
N PRO A 189 -20.12 3.28 0.13
CA PRO A 189 -19.02 4.16 -0.24
C PRO A 189 -19.44 5.09 -1.37
N ILE A 190 -18.98 6.33 -1.32
CA ILE A 190 -19.12 7.32 -2.39
C ILE A 190 -17.81 7.31 -3.19
N LEU A 191 -17.85 6.85 -4.44
CA LEU A 191 -16.66 6.69 -5.28
C LEU A 191 -16.39 7.88 -6.21
N GLU A 192 -17.11 8.99 -6.01
CA GLU A 192 -17.03 10.21 -6.82
C GLU A 192 -16.92 11.44 -5.91
N GLY A 193 -16.49 12.58 -6.48
CA GLY A 193 -16.32 13.83 -5.75
C GLY A 193 -15.35 13.69 -4.58
N ASP A 194 -15.74 14.19 -3.42
CA ASP A 194 -14.95 14.16 -2.19
C ASP A 194 -14.92 12.79 -1.48
N GLY A 195 -15.64 11.81 -2.04
CA GLY A 195 -15.67 10.45 -1.49
C GLY A 195 -16.43 10.32 -0.17
N GLY A 196 -15.93 9.41 0.68
CA GLY A 196 -16.53 9.17 1.98
C GLY A 196 -17.61 8.08 1.95
N TRP A 197 -18.54 8.16 2.89
CA TRP A 197 -19.57 7.14 3.09
C TRP A 197 -20.94 7.79 3.33
N ARG A 198 -22.01 7.12 2.89
CA ARG A 198 -23.40 7.52 3.08
C ARG A 198 -24.16 6.44 3.83
N CYS A 199 -25.02 6.86 4.73
CA CYS A 199 -25.99 5.97 5.37
C CYS A 199 -27.34 6.01 4.63
N ASN A 200 -27.73 4.92 4.02
CA ASN A 200 -29.01 4.83 3.29
C ASN A 200 -30.21 4.81 4.22
N LYS A 201 -30.06 4.28 5.46
CA LYS A 201 -31.14 4.30 6.44
C LYS A 201 -31.54 5.71 6.85
N PHE A 202 -30.55 6.58 7.07
CA PHE A 202 -30.77 7.97 7.48
C PHE A 202 -30.64 8.97 6.35
N ASN A 203 -30.36 8.50 5.14
CA ASN A 203 -30.18 9.30 3.92
C ASN A 203 -29.22 10.48 4.10
N LYS A 204 -28.06 10.26 4.73
CA LYS A 204 -27.08 11.32 5.02
C LYS A 204 -25.62 10.83 4.90
N PRO A 205 -24.67 11.75 4.65
CA PRO A 205 -23.25 11.42 4.71
C PRO A 205 -22.85 11.01 6.13
N ILE A 206 -21.82 10.19 6.21
CA ILE A 206 -21.26 9.68 7.46
C ILE A 206 -19.85 10.28 7.62
N ASP A 207 -19.65 11.11 8.62
CA ASP A 207 -18.32 11.62 8.97
C ASP A 207 -17.40 10.51 9.50
N GLU A 208 -16.10 10.76 9.52
CA GLU A 208 -15.11 9.74 9.88
C GLU A 208 -15.28 9.22 11.32
N ALA A 209 -15.64 10.07 12.26
CA ALA A 209 -15.85 9.69 13.65
C ALA A 209 -17.06 8.72 13.77
N LYS A 210 -18.16 9.03 13.09
CA LYS A 210 -19.33 8.16 13.03
C LYS A 210 -19.08 6.85 12.29
N GLN A 211 -18.25 6.89 11.23
CA GLN A 211 -17.84 5.66 10.54
C GLN A 211 -17.20 4.67 11.53
N ARG A 212 -16.36 5.14 12.44
CA ARG A 212 -15.65 4.30 13.42
C ARG A 212 -16.53 3.86 14.59
N ALA A 213 -17.40 4.73 15.07
CA ALA A 213 -18.22 4.46 16.24
C ALA A 213 -19.41 3.51 15.96
N GLY A 214 -19.87 3.44 14.71
CA GLY A 214 -21.12 2.73 14.41
C GLY A 214 -22.35 3.41 15.01
N CYS A 215 -23.46 2.67 15.12
CA CYS A 215 -24.69 3.13 15.79
C CYS A 215 -25.57 1.93 16.21
N GLU A 216 -26.56 2.17 17.07
CA GLU A 216 -27.52 1.16 17.54
C GLU A 216 -28.34 0.52 16.42
N GLN A 217 -28.45 1.17 15.27
CA GLN A 217 -29.16 0.66 14.10
C GLN A 217 -28.25 -0.11 13.13
N HIS A 218 -27.07 -0.49 13.59
CA HIS A 218 -26.12 -1.29 12.81
C HIS A 218 -26.73 -2.67 12.47
N ILE A 219 -26.55 -3.06 11.22
CA ILE A 219 -26.82 -4.42 10.73
C ILE A 219 -25.57 -4.86 9.97
N TRP A 220 -25.06 -6.02 10.35
CA TRP A 220 -23.89 -6.58 9.68
C TRP A 220 -24.11 -6.79 8.18
N LEU A 221 -23.08 -6.54 7.40
CA LEU A 221 -23.00 -7.03 6.02
C LEU A 221 -23.01 -8.56 6.07
N SER A 222 -23.92 -9.17 5.39
CA SER A 222 -24.13 -10.64 5.32
C SER A 222 -23.93 -11.11 3.88
#